data_7297c8aa466fe5d2cf6e298720586740
#
_entry.id   7297c8aa466fe5d2cf6e298720586740
#
_cell.length_a   1.000
_cell.length_b   1.000
_cell.length_c   1.000
_cell.angle_alpha   90.00
_cell.angle_beta   90.00
_cell.angle_gamma   90.00
#
_symmetry.space_group_name_H-M   'P 1'
#
loop_
_entity.id
_entity.type
_entity.pdbx_description
1 polymer ?
#
loop_
_entity_poly.entity_id
_entity_poly.type
_entity_poly.pdbx_seq_one_letter_code
_entity_poly.pdbx_strand_id
1 'polypeptide(L)'
;VTSRPQLPSTAPVPPELFTWEFASNPYPAYAWLREHAPVHRTRLPSGVDAWLVTRYADAKQALADNRLSKNPAHHDEPAHAKGKTGIPGERKADLMTHLLNIDPPDHTRLRRLVSKAFTPRRVAEFAPRVQEIADGLIDAFAGRGTADLIHEFAFPLPIHAICDLLGVPREDQDDFRDWAGMMIRHGKGPRGGVARSVKKMRGYLADLIHRKRQALPAEPAPGEDLISGLIRASDHGEHLTENEAAAMAFILLFAGFETTVNLIGNGTYALLAHPEQRDRLQRSLAEGDRGLLETGVEELLRYDGPVELATWRFATRPLTIGGQDIAPGDPVLVVLAAADRDPERFADPDVLDLGRRDNQHLGYGHGIHYCLGAPLARLEGQTALATLFTRLPDLQLDVEASDLRWRGGLIMRGLRTLPVRFAPHS
;
A
#
# COMPACT_ATOMS: atom_id res chain seq x y z
N VAL A 1 14.75 -22.98 45.51
CA VAL A 1 14.56 -23.61 44.20
C VAL A 1 13.06 -23.85 44.05
N THR A 2 12.34 -22.88 43.53
CA THR A 2 10.92 -23.01 43.23
C THR A 2 10.78 -23.41 41.76
N SER A 3 10.34 -24.64 41.54
CA SER A 3 9.99 -25.16 40.19
C SER A 3 8.91 -24.33 39.57
N ARG A 4 9.17 -23.77 38.37
CA ARG A 4 8.14 -23.18 37.49
C ARG A 4 7.12 -24.26 37.14
N PRO A 5 5.81 -23.95 37.15
CA PRO A 5 4.81 -24.88 36.66
C PRO A 5 5.04 -25.12 35.16
N GLN A 6 5.21 -26.37 34.77
CA GLN A 6 5.16 -26.83 33.40
C GLN A 6 3.72 -26.62 32.90
N LEU A 7 3.53 -25.79 31.87
CA LEU A 7 2.30 -25.67 31.12
C LEU A 7 1.94 -27.05 30.50
N PRO A 8 0.65 -27.42 30.41
CA PRO A 8 0.25 -28.69 29.82
C PRO A 8 0.63 -28.71 28.32
N SER A 9 1.18 -29.82 27.88
CA SER A 9 1.82 -30.10 26.59
C SER A 9 0.84 -30.22 25.39
N THR A 10 -0.31 -29.55 25.42
CA THR A 10 -1.36 -29.63 24.37
C THR A 10 -1.71 -28.29 23.71
N ALA A 11 -0.97 -27.22 23.98
CA ALA A 11 -1.19 -25.98 23.24
C ALA A 11 -0.69 -26.16 21.80
N PRO A 12 -1.52 -25.83 20.80
CA PRO A 12 -1.09 -25.92 19.41
C PRO A 12 0.14 -25.03 19.16
N VAL A 13 1.13 -25.59 18.46
CA VAL A 13 2.39 -24.90 18.17
C VAL A 13 2.12 -23.72 17.24
N PRO A 14 2.55 -22.48 17.57
CA PRO A 14 2.36 -21.35 16.69
C PRO A 14 3.10 -21.56 15.37
N PRO A 15 2.52 -21.10 14.23
CA PRO A 15 3.16 -21.22 12.92
C PRO A 15 4.45 -20.38 12.88
N GLU A 16 5.41 -20.83 12.08
CA GLU A 16 6.62 -20.05 11.81
C GLU A 16 6.27 -18.89 10.87
N LEU A 17 6.47 -17.66 11.37
CA LEU A 17 6.18 -16.43 10.63
C LEU A 17 7.42 -15.93 9.87
N PHE A 18 7.19 -15.14 8.83
CA PHE A 18 8.23 -14.45 8.04
C PHE A 18 9.21 -15.37 7.30
N THR A 19 8.85 -16.65 7.10
CA THR A 19 9.58 -17.57 6.22
C THR A 19 9.23 -17.32 4.75
N TRP A 20 9.90 -18.01 3.86
CA TRP A 20 9.59 -17.99 2.45
C TRP A 20 8.20 -18.59 2.14
N GLU A 21 7.88 -19.70 2.81
CA GLU A 21 6.58 -20.38 2.71
C GLU A 21 5.47 -19.48 3.21
N PHE A 22 5.67 -18.81 4.36
CA PHE A 22 4.76 -17.81 4.88
C PHE A 22 4.54 -16.67 3.87
N ALA A 23 5.60 -16.11 3.29
CA ALA A 23 5.47 -15.03 2.31
C ALA A 23 4.67 -15.47 1.05
N SER A 24 4.75 -16.74 0.68
CA SER A 24 4.00 -17.30 -0.45
C SER A 24 2.51 -17.42 -0.15
N ASN A 25 2.14 -17.86 1.06
CA ASN A 25 0.75 -17.97 1.52
C ASN A 25 0.65 -17.76 3.04
N PRO A 26 0.43 -16.53 3.52
CA PRO A 26 0.38 -16.21 4.94
C PRO A 26 -0.95 -16.58 5.61
N TYR A 27 -2.00 -16.82 4.82
CA TYR A 27 -3.37 -16.94 5.32
C TYR A 27 -3.62 -18.10 6.29
N PRO A 28 -3.05 -19.31 6.11
CA PRO A 28 -3.18 -20.38 7.11
C PRO A 28 -2.58 -20.00 8.46
N ALA A 29 -1.43 -19.32 8.46
CA ALA A 29 -0.81 -18.84 9.68
C ALA A 29 -1.64 -17.74 10.36
N TYR A 30 -2.21 -16.83 9.57
CA TYR A 30 -3.11 -15.81 10.09
C TYR A 30 -4.42 -16.38 10.63
N ALA A 31 -4.99 -17.40 10.01
CA ALA A 31 -6.16 -18.10 10.53
C ALA A 31 -5.86 -18.71 11.90
N TRP A 32 -4.72 -19.39 12.02
CA TRP A 32 -4.26 -19.96 13.30
C TRP A 32 -4.09 -18.87 14.38
N LEU A 33 -3.45 -17.73 14.04
CA LEU A 33 -3.26 -16.63 14.99
C LEU A 33 -4.60 -16.03 15.43
N ARG A 34 -5.55 -15.80 14.52
CA ARG A 34 -6.88 -15.28 14.89
C ARG A 34 -7.61 -16.17 15.88
N GLU A 35 -7.48 -17.47 15.72
CA GLU A 35 -8.15 -18.46 16.57
C GLU A 35 -7.48 -18.59 17.93
N HIS A 36 -6.15 -18.74 17.97
CA HIS A 36 -5.42 -19.18 19.16
C HIS A 36 -4.65 -18.06 19.87
N ALA A 37 -4.21 -17.03 19.14
CA ALA A 37 -3.39 -15.94 19.67
C ALA A 37 -3.69 -14.62 18.89
N PRO A 38 -4.90 -14.07 18.99
CA PRO A 38 -5.34 -12.94 18.16
C PRO A 38 -4.51 -11.66 18.36
N VAL A 39 -3.93 -11.48 19.50
CA VAL A 39 -2.91 -10.47 19.80
C VAL A 39 -1.64 -11.20 20.23
N HIS A 40 -0.68 -11.28 19.32
CA HIS A 40 0.49 -12.15 19.44
C HIS A 40 1.78 -11.34 19.48
N ARG A 41 2.61 -11.55 20.54
CA ARG A 41 3.95 -10.97 20.61
C ARG A 41 4.92 -11.85 19.85
N THR A 42 5.63 -11.29 18.90
CA THR A 42 6.59 -12.00 18.06
C THR A 42 7.85 -11.18 17.84
N ARG A 43 8.94 -11.87 17.51
CA ARG A 43 10.20 -11.25 17.09
C ARG A 43 10.23 -11.13 15.57
N LEU A 44 10.31 -9.90 15.09
CA LEU A 44 10.39 -9.62 13.66
C LEU A 44 11.76 -9.96 13.08
N PRO A 45 11.88 -10.12 11.74
CA PRO A 45 13.18 -10.37 11.09
C PRO A 45 14.23 -9.29 11.33
N SER A 46 13.78 -8.06 11.64
CA SER A 46 14.66 -6.94 12.03
C SER A 46 15.27 -7.09 13.44
N GLY A 47 14.78 -8.03 14.24
CA GLY A 47 15.17 -8.24 15.65
C GLY A 47 14.33 -7.46 16.65
N VAL A 48 13.34 -6.68 16.20
CA VAL A 48 12.38 -5.94 17.05
C VAL A 48 11.29 -6.89 17.52
N ASP A 49 10.96 -6.87 18.82
CA ASP A 49 9.77 -7.53 19.35
C ASP A 49 8.56 -6.62 19.14
N ALA A 50 7.48 -7.16 18.58
CA ALA A 50 6.27 -6.40 18.29
C ALA A 50 5.01 -7.23 18.55
N TRP A 51 3.89 -6.55 18.77
CA TRP A 51 2.58 -7.15 18.88
C TRP A 51 1.90 -7.17 17.51
N LEU A 52 1.40 -8.33 17.08
CA LEU A 52 0.55 -8.51 15.91
C LEU A 52 -0.91 -8.59 16.34
N VAL A 53 -1.78 -7.78 15.71
CA VAL A 53 -3.22 -7.75 15.97
C VAL A 53 -3.94 -8.28 14.75
N THR A 54 -4.67 -9.41 14.87
CA THR A 54 -5.16 -10.19 13.72
C THR A 54 -6.68 -10.26 13.57
N ARG A 55 -7.49 -10.09 14.64
CA ARG A 55 -8.96 -10.05 14.53
C ARG A 55 -9.44 -8.70 14.03
N TYR A 56 -10.51 -8.70 13.26
CA TYR A 56 -11.07 -7.47 12.66
C TYR A 56 -11.48 -6.42 13.72
N ALA A 57 -12.18 -6.83 14.77
CA ALA A 57 -12.65 -5.90 15.81
C ALA A 57 -11.47 -5.24 16.54
N ASP A 58 -10.47 -6.03 16.95
CA ASP A 58 -9.25 -5.54 17.61
C ASP A 58 -8.41 -4.66 16.67
N ALA A 59 -8.29 -5.05 15.40
CA ALA A 59 -7.60 -4.30 14.37
C ALA A 59 -8.24 -2.91 14.15
N LYS A 60 -9.55 -2.86 14.00
CA LYS A 60 -10.30 -1.63 13.82
C LYS A 60 -10.17 -0.70 15.04
N GLN A 61 -10.24 -1.26 16.26
CA GLN A 61 -10.01 -0.54 17.49
C GLN A 61 -8.58 0.03 17.54
N ALA A 62 -7.55 -0.80 17.30
CA ALA A 62 -6.15 -0.40 17.34
C ALA A 62 -5.82 0.68 16.29
N LEU A 63 -6.44 0.61 15.09
CA LEU A 63 -6.25 1.63 14.04
C LEU A 63 -6.80 3.00 14.43
N ALA A 64 -7.81 3.08 15.29
CA ALA A 64 -8.44 4.30 15.74
C ALA A 64 -7.96 4.78 17.12
N ASP A 65 -7.19 3.99 17.86
CA ASP A 65 -6.75 4.30 19.22
C ASP A 65 -5.64 5.35 19.23
N ASN A 66 -5.91 6.52 19.81
CA ASN A 66 -4.95 7.62 19.92
C ASN A 66 -3.80 7.38 20.93
N ARG A 67 -3.86 6.29 21.70
CA ARG A 67 -2.75 5.84 22.55
C ARG A 67 -1.67 5.11 21.73
N LEU A 68 -1.97 4.76 20.50
CA LEU A 68 -1.05 4.12 19.55
C LEU A 68 -0.49 5.18 18.59
N SER A 69 0.61 5.80 18.98
CA SER A 69 1.29 6.85 18.24
C SER A 69 1.96 6.34 16.96
N LYS A 70 2.05 7.21 15.96
CA LYS A 70 2.83 6.97 14.74
C LYS A 70 4.28 7.45 14.88
N ASN A 71 4.60 8.16 15.95
CA ASN A 71 5.93 8.72 16.18
C ASN A 71 6.90 7.65 16.75
N PRO A 72 7.94 7.25 15.99
CA PRO A 72 8.91 6.24 16.44
C PRO A 72 9.70 6.64 17.70
N ALA A 73 9.71 7.93 18.09
CA ALA A 73 10.37 8.38 19.31
C ALA A 73 9.74 7.80 20.60
N HIS A 74 8.55 7.20 20.50
CA HIS A 74 7.92 6.49 21.62
C HIS A 74 8.39 5.05 21.82
N HIS A 75 9.31 4.57 21.00
CA HIS A 75 9.90 3.23 21.13
C HIS A 75 11.17 3.27 21.97
N ASP A 76 11.23 2.51 23.06
CA ASP A 76 12.27 2.60 24.10
C ASP A 76 13.48 1.65 23.93
N GLU A 77 13.56 0.86 22.85
CA GLU A 77 14.64 -0.14 22.72
C GLU A 77 16.01 0.45 22.34
N PRO A 78 17.12 -0.03 22.99
CA PRO A 78 18.50 0.37 22.65
C PRO A 78 18.94 0.04 21.22
N ALA A 79 18.26 -0.91 20.54
CA ALA A 79 18.49 -1.25 19.14
C ALA A 79 18.16 -0.08 18.21
N HIS A 80 17.28 0.80 18.62
CA HIS A 80 16.90 2.06 17.98
C HIS A 80 18.12 2.97 17.70
N ALA A 81 19.07 3.02 18.65
CA ALA A 81 20.28 3.83 18.54
C ALA A 81 21.21 3.41 17.39
N LYS A 82 21.02 2.23 16.79
CA LYS A 82 21.91 1.66 15.76
C LYS A 82 21.36 1.70 14.33
N GLY A 83 20.13 2.21 14.09
CA GLY A 83 19.53 2.38 12.76
C GLY A 83 19.42 1.08 11.96
N LYS A 84 19.14 -0.06 12.63
CA LYS A 84 19.12 -1.40 12.01
C LYS A 84 17.77 -2.09 12.06
N THR A 85 16.78 -1.54 12.75
CA THR A 85 15.49 -2.22 13.02
C THR A 85 14.49 -2.10 11.90
N GLY A 86 14.70 -1.20 10.91
CA GLY A 86 13.74 -0.92 9.84
C GLY A 86 12.51 -0.12 10.29
N ILE A 87 12.52 0.42 11.51
CA ILE A 87 11.48 1.32 11.99
C ILE A 87 11.64 2.67 11.27
N PRO A 88 10.56 3.23 10.68
CA PRO A 88 10.61 4.57 10.08
C PRO A 88 11.01 5.63 11.11
N GLY A 89 11.88 6.58 10.72
CA GLY A 89 12.35 7.66 11.60
C GLY A 89 13.59 7.34 12.42
N GLU A 90 14.10 6.12 12.38
CA GLU A 90 15.39 5.73 13.00
C GLU A 90 16.58 6.55 12.51
N ARG A 91 16.50 7.04 11.27
CA ARG A 91 17.45 8.01 10.72
C ARG A 91 16.76 9.35 10.65
N LYS A 92 17.23 10.32 11.44
CA LYS A 92 16.79 11.71 11.39
C LYS A 92 16.90 12.25 9.94
N ALA A 93 15.82 12.15 9.19
CA ALA A 93 15.71 12.77 7.90
C ALA A 93 14.42 13.58 7.89
N ASP A 94 14.50 14.86 7.50
CA ASP A 94 13.35 15.78 7.44
C ASP A 94 12.18 15.25 6.63
N LEU A 95 12.41 14.31 5.69
CA LEU A 95 11.37 13.64 4.91
C LEU A 95 10.53 12.62 5.70
N MET A 96 10.92 12.24 6.91
CA MET A 96 10.13 11.32 7.73
C MET A 96 9.02 12.04 8.50
N THR A 97 9.00 13.38 8.47
CA THR A 97 7.95 14.20 9.07
C THR A 97 6.83 14.41 8.06
N HIS A 98 6.06 13.34 7.81
CA HIS A 98 4.90 13.35 6.91
C HIS A 98 3.69 12.68 7.57
N LEU A 99 2.51 12.80 6.97
CA LEU A 99 1.21 12.34 7.52
C LEU A 99 1.22 10.91 8.05
N LEU A 100 2.08 10.03 7.54
CA LEU A 100 2.11 8.63 7.95
C LEU A 100 2.84 8.40 9.28
N ASN A 101 3.72 9.34 9.70
CA ASN A 101 4.64 9.20 10.85
C ASN A 101 4.47 10.28 11.91
N ILE A 102 3.38 11.02 11.89
CA ILE A 102 3.09 12.09 12.87
C ILE A 102 1.70 11.91 13.48
N ASP A 103 1.53 12.49 14.66
CA ASP A 103 0.30 12.46 15.43
C ASP A 103 -0.36 13.86 15.49
N PRO A 104 -1.63 13.95 15.90
CA PRO A 104 -2.23 15.24 16.26
C PRO A 104 -1.43 16.00 17.32
N PRO A 105 -1.34 17.36 17.27
CA PRO A 105 -2.13 18.23 16.36
C PRO A 105 -1.55 18.38 14.94
N ASP A 106 -0.25 18.09 14.72
CA ASP A 106 0.43 18.30 13.44
C ASP A 106 -0.17 17.44 12.31
N HIS A 107 -0.50 16.18 12.60
CA HIS A 107 -1.20 15.33 11.65
C HIS A 107 -2.50 15.97 11.17
N THR A 108 -3.33 16.48 12.10
CA THR A 108 -4.63 17.08 11.77
C THR A 108 -4.45 18.32 10.89
N ARG A 109 -3.46 19.16 11.20
CA ARG A 109 -3.13 20.36 10.42
C ARG A 109 -2.69 19.99 9.00
N LEU A 110 -1.70 19.12 8.87
CA LEU A 110 -1.18 18.69 7.55
C LEU A 110 -2.25 17.96 6.75
N ARG A 111 -3.01 17.05 7.37
CA ARG A 111 -4.10 16.31 6.70
C ARG A 111 -5.13 17.26 6.10
N ARG A 112 -5.53 18.30 6.83
CA ARG A 112 -6.51 19.30 6.37
C ARG A 112 -5.99 20.08 5.15
N LEU A 113 -4.71 20.52 5.19
CA LEU A 113 -4.08 21.23 4.09
C LEU A 113 -3.97 20.34 2.84
N VAL A 114 -3.45 19.13 2.99
CA VAL A 114 -3.26 18.19 1.87
C VAL A 114 -4.59 17.76 1.27
N SER A 115 -5.62 17.54 2.08
CA SER A 115 -6.96 17.16 1.59
C SER A 115 -7.61 18.22 0.72
N LYS A 116 -7.23 19.51 0.87
CA LYS A 116 -7.70 20.59 -0.03
C LYS A 116 -7.08 20.49 -1.43
N ALA A 117 -5.85 19.99 -1.52
CA ALA A 117 -5.18 19.79 -2.80
C ALA A 117 -5.56 18.44 -3.44
N PHE A 118 -5.77 17.39 -2.64
CA PHE A 118 -6.09 16.04 -3.09
C PHE A 118 -7.57 15.71 -2.88
N THR A 119 -8.42 16.13 -3.82
CA THR A 119 -9.87 15.97 -3.73
C THR A 119 -10.39 14.85 -4.63
N PRO A 120 -11.53 14.18 -4.29
CA PRO A 120 -12.17 13.20 -5.18
C PRO A 120 -12.49 13.75 -6.57
N ARG A 121 -12.85 15.03 -6.67
CA ARG A 121 -13.12 15.69 -7.95
C ARG A 121 -11.86 15.72 -8.83
N ARG A 122 -10.71 16.14 -8.30
CA ARG A 122 -9.44 16.15 -9.05
C ARG A 122 -9.05 14.76 -9.53
N VAL A 123 -9.26 13.75 -8.67
CA VAL A 123 -9.02 12.36 -9.04
C VAL A 123 -9.94 11.94 -10.20
N ALA A 124 -11.22 12.27 -10.15
CA ALA A 124 -12.16 11.96 -11.23
C ALA A 124 -11.80 12.67 -12.56
N GLU A 125 -11.36 13.92 -12.49
CA GLU A 125 -10.87 14.68 -13.66
C GLU A 125 -9.61 14.05 -14.29
N PHE A 126 -8.86 13.23 -13.53
CA PHE A 126 -7.66 12.54 -13.98
C PHE A 126 -7.94 11.19 -14.68
N ALA A 127 -9.17 10.67 -14.62
CA ALA A 127 -9.54 9.37 -15.18
C ALA A 127 -9.19 9.19 -16.68
N PRO A 128 -9.41 10.17 -17.59
CA PRO A 128 -9.02 10.02 -18.98
C PRO A 128 -7.50 9.80 -19.16
N ARG A 129 -6.70 10.45 -18.32
CA ARG A 129 -5.24 10.31 -18.38
C ARG A 129 -4.77 8.93 -17.93
N VAL A 130 -5.36 8.38 -16.86
CA VAL A 130 -5.07 7.01 -16.41
C VAL A 130 -5.43 6.00 -17.49
N GLN A 131 -6.56 6.20 -18.18
CA GLN A 131 -6.97 5.34 -19.30
C GLN A 131 -5.98 5.41 -20.46
N GLU A 132 -5.57 6.62 -20.87
CA GLU A 132 -4.57 6.82 -21.93
C GLU A 132 -3.25 6.11 -21.62
N ILE A 133 -2.78 6.20 -20.37
CA ILE A 133 -1.58 5.50 -19.92
C ILE A 133 -1.78 3.98 -20.01
N ALA A 134 -2.90 3.46 -19.51
CA ALA A 134 -3.20 2.02 -19.53
C ALA A 134 -3.25 1.46 -20.97
N ASP A 135 -3.91 2.17 -21.87
CA ASP A 135 -4.01 1.79 -23.28
C ASP A 135 -2.64 1.75 -23.95
N GLY A 136 -1.85 2.82 -23.79
CA GLY A 136 -0.51 2.90 -24.37
C GLY A 136 0.45 1.84 -23.87
N LEU A 137 0.32 1.43 -22.59
CA LEU A 137 1.13 0.34 -22.03
C LEU A 137 0.76 -1.01 -22.64
N ILE A 138 -0.53 -1.29 -22.85
CA ILE A 138 -0.97 -2.53 -23.53
C ILE A 138 -0.52 -2.52 -24.98
N ASP A 139 -0.67 -1.42 -25.70
CA ASP A 139 -0.23 -1.29 -27.11
C ASP A 139 1.25 -1.67 -27.27
N ALA A 140 2.10 -1.36 -26.28
CA ALA A 140 3.53 -1.65 -26.33
C ALA A 140 3.86 -3.15 -26.33
N PHE A 141 2.98 -4.03 -25.84
CA PHE A 141 3.23 -5.48 -25.79
C PHE A 141 2.18 -6.35 -26.46
N ALA A 142 1.01 -5.81 -26.83
CA ALA A 142 -0.12 -6.58 -27.39
C ALA A 142 0.25 -7.44 -28.62
N GLY A 143 1.16 -6.96 -29.46
CA GLY A 143 1.63 -7.68 -30.64
C GLY A 143 2.56 -8.87 -30.36
N ARG A 144 3.05 -9.04 -29.10
CA ARG A 144 4.02 -10.10 -28.76
C ARG A 144 3.37 -11.41 -28.30
N GLY A 145 2.13 -11.35 -27.81
CA GLY A 145 1.41 -12.50 -27.25
C GLY A 145 1.87 -12.95 -25.86
N THR A 146 2.89 -12.30 -25.30
CA THR A 146 3.41 -12.56 -23.94
C THR A 146 3.88 -11.27 -23.30
N ALA A 147 3.80 -11.19 -21.97
CA ALA A 147 4.31 -10.06 -21.19
C ALA A 147 4.60 -10.46 -19.73
N ASP A 148 5.46 -9.69 -19.05
CA ASP A 148 5.50 -9.66 -17.60
C ASP A 148 4.65 -8.49 -17.11
N LEU A 149 3.43 -8.77 -16.67
CA LEU A 149 2.48 -7.72 -16.28
C LEU A 149 2.95 -6.86 -15.11
N ILE A 150 3.82 -7.36 -14.23
CA ILE A 150 4.36 -6.51 -13.16
C ILE A 150 5.25 -5.42 -13.75
N HIS A 151 6.18 -5.77 -14.64
CA HIS A 151 7.18 -4.84 -15.15
C HIS A 151 6.67 -3.98 -16.31
N GLU A 152 5.76 -4.52 -17.12
CA GLU A 152 5.33 -3.89 -18.37
C GLU A 152 3.99 -3.14 -18.26
N PHE A 153 3.21 -3.41 -17.18
CA PHE A 153 1.90 -2.79 -17.00
C PHE A 153 1.69 -2.26 -15.57
N ALA A 154 1.72 -3.16 -14.55
CA ALA A 154 1.34 -2.80 -13.19
C ALA A 154 2.29 -1.78 -12.54
N PHE A 155 3.60 -1.84 -12.84
CA PHE A 155 4.59 -0.89 -12.34
C PHE A 155 4.57 0.45 -13.10
N PRO A 156 4.61 0.50 -14.44
CA PRO A 156 4.65 1.79 -15.14
C PRO A 156 3.37 2.59 -15.02
N LEU A 157 2.18 1.97 -14.94
CA LEU A 157 0.91 2.70 -14.88
C LEU A 157 0.85 3.70 -13.71
N PRO A 158 0.95 3.27 -12.41
CA PRO A 158 0.86 4.19 -11.30
C PRO A 158 2.06 5.16 -11.20
N ILE A 159 3.23 4.79 -11.71
CA ILE A 159 4.38 5.70 -11.77
C ILE A 159 4.10 6.86 -12.72
N HIS A 160 3.63 6.59 -13.93
CA HIS A 160 3.25 7.66 -14.86
C HIS A 160 2.10 8.50 -14.32
N ALA A 161 1.08 7.85 -13.76
CA ALA A 161 -0.07 8.53 -13.18
C ALA A 161 0.34 9.48 -12.05
N ILE A 162 1.14 9.03 -11.09
CA ILE A 162 1.56 9.88 -9.95
C ILE A 162 2.52 10.98 -10.39
N CYS A 163 3.42 10.74 -11.35
CA CYS A 163 4.29 11.76 -11.90
C CYS A 163 3.48 12.87 -12.59
N ASP A 164 2.52 12.52 -13.43
CA ASP A 164 1.63 13.48 -14.08
C ASP A 164 0.78 14.24 -13.05
N LEU A 165 0.24 13.55 -12.06
CA LEU A 165 -0.56 14.18 -10.99
C LEU A 165 0.27 15.16 -10.13
N LEU A 166 1.53 14.85 -9.85
CA LEU A 166 2.46 15.73 -9.13
C LEU A 166 2.99 16.86 -10.02
N GLY A 167 2.79 16.79 -11.33
CA GLY A 167 3.29 17.74 -12.32
C GLY A 167 4.82 17.64 -12.48
N VAL A 168 5.34 16.41 -12.49
CA VAL A 168 6.72 16.10 -12.85
C VAL A 168 6.85 16.23 -14.37
N PRO A 169 7.79 17.05 -14.90
CA PRO A 169 8.04 17.16 -16.33
C PRO A 169 8.31 15.81 -17.00
N ARG A 170 7.81 15.63 -18.22
CA ARG A 170 7.93 14.36 -18.95
C ARG A 170 9.36 13.90 -19.13
N GLU A 171 10.27 14.83 -19.38
CA GLU A 171 11.71 14.59 -19.52
C GLU A 171 12.36 14.01 -18.26
N ASP A 172 11.78 14.24 -17.08
CA ASP A 172 12.31 13.78 -15.79
C ASP A 172 11.64 12.47 -15.31
N GLN A 173 10.57 12.00 -15.95
CA GLN A 173 9.79 10.83 -15.49
C GLN A 173 10.57 9.52 -15.58
N ASP A 174 11.50 9.38 -16.53
CA ASP A 174 12.35 8.19 -16.64
C ASP A 174 13.31 8.08 -15.45
N ASP A 175 13.89 9.17 -15.01
CA ASP A 175 14.70 9.23 -13.78
C ASP A 175 13.88 8.83 -12.55
N PHE A 176 12.64 9.31 -12.45
CA PHE A 176 11.71 8.93 -11.39
C PHE A 176 11.41 7.43 -11.38
N ARG A 177 11.11 6.87 -12.56
CA ARG A 177 10.88 5.43 -12.72
C ARG A 177 12.08 4.61 -12.26
N ASP A 178 13.30 5.03 -12.61
CA ASP A 178 14.53 4.36 -12.22
C ASP A 178 14.77 4.43 -10.70
N TRP A 179 14.56 5.60 -10.07
CA TRP A 179 14.69 5.74 -8.62
C TRP A 179 13.62 4.94 -7.87
N ALA A 180 12.36 4.97 -8.31
CA ALA A 180 11.28 4.19 -7.75
C ALA A 180 11.53 2.68 -7.91
N GLY A 181 11.94 2.23 -9.11
CA GLY A 181 12.29 0.85 -9.38
C GLY A 181 13.42 0.32 -8.49
N MET A 182 14.42 1.17 -8.16
CA MET A 182 15.48 0.80 -7.22
C MET A 182 14.95 0.60 -5.79
N MET A 183 13.94 1.36 -5.38
CA MET A 183 13.33 1.25 -4.05
C MET A 183 12.54 -0.06 -3.89
N ILE A 184 11.85 -0.51 -4.95
CA ILE A 184 11.08 -1.76 -4.96
C ILE A 184 11.98 -3.01 -5.04
N ARG A 185 13.16 -2.94 -5.63
CA ARG A 185 14.05 -4.10 -5.87
C ARG A 185 14.63 -4.77 -4.63
N HIS A 186 14.20 -4.40 -3.41
CA HIS A 186 14.52 -5.03 -2.12
C HIS A 186 15.87 -5.78 -2.11
N GLY A 187 17.00 -5.04 -2.01
CA GLY A 187 18.32 -5.61 -1.74
C GLY A 187 19.08 -6.21 -2.94
N LYS A 188 18.53 -6.26 -4.15
CA LYS A 188 19.23 -6.77 -5.36
C LYS A 188 19.97 -5.67 -6.15
N GLY A 189 20.08 -4.46 -5.60
CA GLY A 189 20.83 -3.35 -6.19
C GLY A 189 22.23 -3.17 -5.59
N PRO A 190 23.05 -2.26 -6.15
CA PRO A 190 24.35 -1.90 -5.58
C PRO A 190 24.19 -1.45 -4.13
N ARG A 191 25.15 -1.81 -3.26
CA ARG A 191 25.15 -1.37 -1.86
C ARG A 191 24.89 0.14 -1.77
N GLY A 192 23.89 0.57 -1.00
CA GLY A 192 23.48 1.97 -0.87
C GLY A 192 22.66 2.53 -2.05
N GLY A 193 22.22 1.71 -3.01
CA GLY A 193 21.40 2.13 -4.16
C GLY A 193 20.09 2.78 -3.73
N VAL A 194 19.35 2.16 -2.83
CA VAL A 194 18.09 2.70 -2.28
C VAL A 194 18.32 4.07 -1.62
N ALA A 195 19.32 4.20 -0.75
CA ALA A 195 19.61 5.46 -0.06
C ALA A 195 19.98 6.58 -1.04
N ARG A 196 20.71 6.26 -2.11
CA ARG A 196 21.03 7.22 -3.17
C ARG A 196 19.80 7.65 -3.96
N SER A 197 18.92 6.70 -4.31
CA SER A 197 17.67 6.99 -5.03
C SER A 197 16.76 7.87 -4.19
N VAL A 198 16.59 7.57 -2.90
CA VAL A 198 15.82 8.41 -1.95
C VAL A 198 16.43 9.82 -1.89
N LYS A 199 17.76 9.95 -1.79
CA LYS A 199 18.43 11.26 -1.75
C LYS A 199 18.22 12.05 -3.05
N LYS A 200 18.34 11.41 -4.22
CA LYS A 200 18.11 12.05 -5.52
C LYS A 200 16.66 12.53 -5.65
N MET A 201 15.71 11.64 -5.37
CA MET A 201 14.28 11.96 -5.42
C MET A 201 13.91 13.11 -4.49
N ARG A 202 14.46 13.12 -3.27
CA ARG A 202 14.29 14.22 -2.31
C ARG A 202 14.80 15.55 -2.87
N GLY A 203 16.05 15.58 -3.36
CA GLY A 203 16.66 16.80 -3.93
C GLY A 203 15.80 17.32 -5.07
N TYR A 204 15.43 16.45 -5.99
CA TYR A 204 14.59 16.79 -7.13
C TYR A 204 13.23 17.39 -6.72
N LEU A 205 12.53 16.74 -5.76
CA LEU A 205 11.23 17.24 -5.29
C LEU A 205 11.35 18.62 -4.62
N ALA A 206 12.40 18.84 -3.83
CA ALA A 206 12.66 20.16 -3.24
C ALA A 206 12.88 21.23 -4.31
N ASP A 207 13.71 20.92 -5.32
CA ASP A 207 13.99 21.83 -6.44
C ASP A 207 12.72 22.07 -7.29
N LEU A 208 11.91 21.05 -7.53
CA LEU A 208 10.65 21.17 -8.27
C LEU A 208 9.66 22.07 -7.54
N ILE A 209 9.50 21.88 -6.23
CA ILE A 209 8.62 22.72 -5.39
C ILE A 209 9.10 24.17 -5.39
N HIS A 210 10.39 24.40 -5.27
CA HIS A 210 10.97 25.73 -5.30
C HIS A 210 10.69 26.45 -6.63
N ARG A 211 10.96 25.78 -7.77
CA ARG A 211 10.65 26.32 -9.10
C ARG A 211 9.17 26.62 -9.29
N LYS A 212 8.29 25.67 -8.91
CA LYS A 212 6.83 25.86 -9.01
C LYS A 212 6.34 27.02 -8.15
N ARG A 213 6.87 27.17 -6.93
CA ARG A 213 6.51 28.29 -6.05
C ARG A 213 6.85 29.65 -6.67
N GLN A 214 8.00 29.77 -7.35
CA GLN A 214 8.40 31.02 -8.05
C GLN A 214 7.55 31.31 -9.28
N ALA A 215 7.09 30.26 -9.99
CA ALA A 215 6.34 30.38 -11.23
C ALA A 215 4.81 30.34 -11.02
N LEU A 216 4.33 30.20 -9.78
CA LEU A 216 2.91 29.94 -9.49
C LEU A 216 2.06 31.20 -9.83
N PRO A 217 1.11 31.12 -10.78
CA PRO A 217 0.23 32.25 -11.09
C PRO A 217 -0.63 32.65 -9.90
N ALA A 218 -1.16 33.87 -9.83
CA ALA A 218 -2.02 34.32 -8.72
C ALA A 218 -3.28 33.45 -8.58
N GLU A 219 -3.92 33.10 -9.70
CA GLU A 219 -5.14 32.27 -9.73
C GLU A 219 -4.81 30.81 -10.14
N PRO A 220 -5.54 29.81 -9.59
CA PRO A 220 -5.39 28.42 -9.98
C PRO A 220 -5.81 28.22 -11.45
N ALA A 221 -5.00 27.49 -12.22
CA ALA A 221 -5.35 27.09 -13.57
C ALA A 221 -6.19 25.80 -13.57
N PRO A 222 -7.09 25.60 -14.55
CA PRO A 222 -7.73 24.31 -14.77
C PRO A 222 -6.67 23.22 -14.99
N GLY A 223 -6.81 22.07 -14.31
CA GLY A 223 -5.83 20.99 -14.40
C GLY A 223 -4.51 21.24 -13.65
N GLU A 224 -4.48 22.20 -12.72
CA GLU A 224 -3.31 22.46 -11.90
C GLU A 224 -2.85 21.20 -11.17
N ASP A 225 -1.55 20.91 -11.22
CA ASP A 225 -0.95 19.73 -10.61
C ASP A 225 -1.02 19.76 -9.07
N LEU A 226 -0.77 18.60 -8.45
CA LEU A 226 -0.91 18.43 -7.01
C LEU A 226 0.14 19.22 -6.22
N ILE A 227 1.39 19.32 -6.69
CA ILE A 227 2.43 20.12 -6.01
C ILE A 227 2.03 21.59 -6.01
N SER A 228 1.55 22.13 -7.10
CA SER A 228 1.02 23.49 -7.19
C SER A 228 -0.15 23.69 -6.22
N GLY A 229 -1.07 22.71 -6.18
CA GLY A 229 -2.17 22.71 -5.20
C GLY A 229 -1.70 22.66 -3.75
N LEU A 230 -0.65 21.90 -3.42
CA LEU A 230 -0.05 21.86 -2.07
C LEU A 230 0.60 23.21 -1.70
N ILE A 231 1.28 23.85 -2.65
CA ILE A 231 1.90 25.17 -2.41
C ILE A 231 0.84 26.23 -2.12
N ARG A 232 -0.33 26.17 -2.79
CA ARG A 232 -1.46 27.08 -2.58
C ARG A 232 -2.26 26.76 -1.32
N ALA A 233 -2.20 25.50 -0.85
CA ALA A 233 -3.04 25.06 0.24
C ALA A 233 -2.81 25.93 1.47
N SER A 234 -3.87 26.59 1.91
CA SER A 234 -3.87 27.37 3.14
C SER A 234 -5.14 27.09 3.94
N ASP A 235 -5.03 27.26 5.25
CA ASP A 235 -6.15 27.12 6.15
C ASP A 235 -5.96 28.04 7.38
N HIS A 236 -6.90 28.97 7.58
CA HIS A 236 -6.81 29.97 8.65
C HIS A 236 -5.46 30.71 8.71
N GLY A 237 -4.83 30.98 7.56
CA GLY A 237 -3.51 31.61 7.46
C GLY A 237 -2.32 30.65 7.61
N GLU A 238 -2.56 29.38 7.84
CA GLU A 238 -1.51 28.34 7.86
C GLU A 238 -1.23 27.83 6.44
N HIS A 239 0.05 27.66 6.14
CA HIS A 239 0.55 27.10 4.88
C HIS A 239 1.52 25.96 5.15
N LEU A 240 1.74 25.12 4.14
CA LEU A 240 2.84 24.17 4.19
C LEU A 240 4.19 24.90 4.03
N THR A 241 5.14 24.60 4.88
CA THR A 241 6.53 24.96 4.67
C THR A 241 7.08 24.21 3.45
N GLU A 242 8.21 24.64 2.88
CA GLU A 242 8.84 23.90 1.75
C GLU A 242 9.22 22.46 2.14
N ASN A 243 9.72 22.26 3.35
CA ASN A 243 10.07 20.93 3.86
C ASN A 243 8.84 20.04 4.01
N GLU A 244 7.75 20.57 4.55
CA GLU A 244 6.48 19.83 4.66
C GLU A 244 5.90 19.50 3.30
N ALA A 245 5.93 20.43 2.34
CA ALA A 245 5.47 20.19 0.97
C ALA A 245 6.32 19.09 0.29
N ALA A 246 7.65 19.14 0.46
CA ALA A 246 8.56 18.13 -0.06
C ALA A 246 8.36 16.74 0.58
N ALA A 247 8.18 16.70 1.91
CA ALA A 247 7.88 15.47 2.63
C ALA A 247 6.51 14.89 2.22
N MET A 248 5.52 15.75 1.99
CA MET A 248 4.20 15.33 1.50
C MET A 248 4.25 14.85 0.06
N ALA A 249 4.95 15.54 -0.85
CA ALA A 249 5.13 15.09 -2.22
C ALA A 249 5.87 13.75 -2.28
N PHE A 250 6.90 13.56 -1.44
CA PHE A 250 7.63 12.31 -1.34
C PHE A 250 6.74 11.15 -0.86
N ILE A 251 5.96 11.35 0.22
CA ILE A 251 5.11 10.25 0.72
C ILE A 251 3.95 9.95 -0.22
N LEU A 252 3.37 10.95 -0.88
CA LEU A 252 2.32 10.74 -1.89
C LEU A 252 2.85 9.95 -3.08
N LEU A 253 4.06 10.25 -3.53
CA LEU A 253 4.73 9.46 -4.55
C LEU A 253 4.95 8.03 -4.06
N PHE A 254 5.69 7.85 -2.96
CA PHE A 254 6.13 6.55 -2.48
C PHE A 254 4.95 5.62 -2.12
N ALA A 255 3.96 6.13 -1.39
CA ALA A 255 2.77 5.37 -1.01
C ALA A 255 1.81 5.15 -2.19
N GLY A 256 1.81 6.04 -3.18
CA GLY A 256 0.85 6.02 -4.28
C GLY A 256 1.15 4.95 -5.34
N PHE A 257 2.44 4.68 -5.64
CA PHE A 257 2.71 3.74 -6.72
C PHE A 257 2.86 2.28 -6.28
N GLU A 258 3.64 1.97 -5.23
CA GLU A 258 3.96 0.58 -4.87
C GLU A 258 2.71 -0.22 -4.44
N THR A 259 1.80 0.43 -3.72
CA THR A 259 0.53 -0.17 -3.31
C THR A 259 -0.35 -0.50 -4.52
N THR A 260 -0.45 0.40 -5.49
CA THR A 260 -1.25 0.20 -6.70
C THR A 260 -0.62 -0.84 -7.64
N VAL A 261 0.72 -0.88 -7.75
CA VAL A 261 1.42 -1.99 -8.45
C VAL A 261 0.97 -3.34 -7.93
N ASN A 262 0.96 -3.49 -6.59
CA ASN A 262 0.59 -4.74 -5.96
C ASN A 262 -0.92 -5.01 -6.06
N LEU A 263 -1.78 -3.98 -6.00
CA LEU A 263 -3.21 -4.14 -6.23
C LEU A 263 -3.50 -4.70 -7.64
N ILE A 264 -2.88 -4.12 -8.66
CA ILE A 264 -3.04 -4.57 -10.05
C ILE A 264 -2.49 -5.98 -10.22
N GLY A 265 -1.28 -6.24 -9.72
CA GLY A 265 -0.63 -7.54 -9.85
C GLY A 265 -1.36 -8.66 -9.11
N ASN A 266 -1.65 -8.45 -7.82
CA ASN A 266 -2.35 -9.45 -6.99
C ASN A 266 -3.79 -9.65 -7.49
N GLY A 267 -4.49 -8.56 -7.85
CA GLY A 267 -5.85 -8.61 -8.37
C GLY A 267 -5.93 -9.36 -9.70
N THR A 268 -5.00 -9.10 -10.62
CA THR A 268 -4.93 -9.85 -11.87
C THR A 268 -4.65 -11.34 -11.63
N TYR A 269 -3.67 -11.66 -10.77
CA TYR A 269 -3.39 -13.04 -10.39
C TYR A 269 -4.60 -13.73 -9.76
N ALA A 270 -5.28 -13.08 -8.83
CA ALA A 270 -6.47 -13.61 -8.17
C ALA A 270 -7.58 -13.93 -9.21
N LEU A 271 -7.81 -13.05 -10.19
CA LEU A 271 -8.78 -13.29 -11.25
C LEU A 271 -8.36 -14.41 -12.21
N LEU A 272 -7.07 -14.55 -12.52
CA LEU A 272 -6.56 -15.66 -13.32
C LEU A 272 -6.66 -17.01 -12.58
N ALA A 273 -6.52 -17.00 -11.25
CA ALA A 273 -6.69 -18.17 -10.39
C ALA A 273 -8.17 -18.54 -10.12
N HIS A 274 -9.13 -17.64 -10.40
CA HIS A 274 -10.56 -17.84 -10.21
C HIS A 274 -11.32 -17.55 -11.52
N PRO A 275 -11.28 -18.46 -12.50
CA PRO A 275 -11.85 -18.25 -13.84
C PRO A 275 -13.33 -17.84 -13.83
N GLU A 276 -14.13 -18.39 -12.91
CA GLU A 276 -15.55 -18.06 -12.78
C GLU A 276 -15.79 -16.59 -12.42
N GLN A 277 -14.94 -15.99 -11.57
CA GLN A 277 -15.02 -14.58 -11.20
C GLN A 277 -14.50 -13.69 -12.33
N ARG A 278 -13.41 -14.10 -12.98
CA ARG A 278 -12.88 -13.42 -14.18
C ARG A 278 -13.93 -13.36 -15.28
N ASP A 279 -14.54 -14.51 -15.64
CA ASP A 279 -15.52 -14.58 -16.73
C ASP A 279 -16.79 -13.79 -16.41
N ARG A 280 -17.16 -13.72 -15.12
CA ARG A 280 -18.25 -12.86 -14.64
C ARG A 280 -17.93 -11.38 -14.81
N LEU A 281 -16.68 -10.96 -14.48
CA LEU A 281 -16.21 -9.60 -14.69
C LEU A 281 -16.18 -9.24 -16.17
N GLN A 282 -15.64 -10.10 -17.02
CA GLN A 282 -15.56 -9.85 -18.47
C GLN A 282 -16.94 -9.68 -19.10
N ARG A 283 -17.93 -10.49 -18.70
CA ARG A 283 -19.33 -10.33 -19.16
C ARG A 283 -19.91 -8.99 -18.73
N SER A 284 -19.75 -8.60 -17.46
CA SER A 284 -20.22 -7.32 -16.93
C SER A 284 -19.60 -6.15 -17.70
N LEU A 285 -18.29 -6.20 -17.98
CA LEU A 285 -17.60 -5.19 -18.78
C LEU A 285 -18.10 -5.13 -20.23
N ALA A 286 -18.36 -6.28 -20.86
CA ALA A 286 -18.90 -6.35 -22.22
C ALA A 286 -20.33 -5.78 -22.33
N GLU A 287 -21.11 -5.88 -21.26
CA GLU A 287 -22.46 -5.29 -21.12
C GLU A 287 -22.43 -3.80 -20.76
N GLY A 288 -21.24 -3.24 -20.50
CA GLY A 288 -21.07 -1.85 -20.07
C GLY A 288 -21.41 -1.60 -18.60
N ASP A 289 -21.67 -2.65 -17.82
CA ASP A 289 -21.91 -2.54 -16.37
C ASP A 289 -20.60 -2.50 -15.60
N ARG A 290 -20.32 -1.39 -14.95
CA ARG A 290 -19.15 -1.19 -14.11
C ARG A 290 -19.37 -1.51 -12.63
N GLY A 291 -20.59 -1.82 -12.21
CA GLY A 291 -20.91 -2.06 -10.80
C GLY A 291 -20.15 -3.26 -10.22
N LEU A 292 -19.98 -4.34 -11.01
CA LEU A 292 -19.20 -5.49 -10.59
C LEU A 292 -17.70 -5.19 -10.53
N LEU A 293 -17.18 -4.30 -11.37
CA LEU A 293 -15.79 -3.83 -11.31
C LEU A 293 -15.53 -3.02 -10.04
N GLU A 294 -16.45 -2.13 -9.68
CA GLU A 294 -16.33 -1.30 -8.48
C GLU A 294 -16.32 -2.15 -7.21
N THR A 295 -17.28 -3.06 -7.07
CA THR A 295 -17.31 -3.99 -5.92
C THR A 295 -16.15 -4.98 -5.96
N GLY A 296 -15.74 -5.40 -7.15
CA GLY A 296 -14.64 -6.33 -7.37
C GLY A 296 -13.28 -5.78 -6.92
N VAL A 297 -13.00 -4.51 -7.17
CA VAL A 297 -11.75 -3.88 -6.68
C VAL A 297 -11.71 -3.84 -5.15
N GLU A 298 -12.83 -3.53 -4.48
CA GLU A 298 -12.89 -3.59 -3.01
C GLU A 298 -12.71 -5.05 -2.51
N GLU A 299 -13.27 -6.03 -3.23
CA GLU A 299 -13.10 -7.44 -2.87
C GLU A 299 -11.66 -7.94 -3.06
N LEU A 300 -10.99 -7.53 -4.14
CA LEU A 300 -9.58 -7.86 -4.36
C LEU A 300 -8.68 -7.25 -3.28
N LEU A 301 -8.99 -6.02 -2.83
CA LEU A 301 -8.32 -5.38 -1.69
C LEU A 301 -8.51 -6.14 -0.37
N ARG A 302 -9.72 -6.68 -0.14
CA ARG A 302 -10.01 -7.53 1.01
C ARG A 302 -9.31 -8.89 0.91
N TYR A 303 -9.42 -9.54 -0.27
CA TYR A 303 -9.01 -10.93 -0.47
C TYR A 303 -7.49 -11.11 -0.47
N ASP A 304 -6.75 -10.28 -1.21
CA ASP A 304 -5.28 -10.32 -1.27
C ASP A 304 -4.71 -8.92 -1.52
N GLY A 305 -4.99 -8.01 -0.57
CA GLY A 305 -4.61 -6.61 -0.67
C GLY A 305 -3.10 -6.36 -0.67
N PRO A 306 -2.66 -5.21 -1.20
CA PRO A 306 -1.25 -4.85 -1.33
C PRO A 306 -0.54 -4.55 -0.01
N VAL A 307 -1.29 -4.22 1.04
CA VAL A 307 -0.75 -3.90 2.36
C VAL A 307 -1.14 -5.01 3.33
N GLU A 308 -0.17 -5.84 3.67
CA GLU A 308 -0.35 -6.98 4.56
C GLU A 308 -0.46 -6.53 6.02
N LEU A 309 0.48 -5.66 6.45
CA LEU A 309 0.47 -5.06 7.79
C LEU A 309 0.37 -3.54 7.68
N ALA A 310 -0.46 -2.93 8.53
CA ALA A 310 -0.47 -1.49 8.68
C ALA A 310 0.88 -0.97 9.18
N THR A 311 1.21 0.28 8.86
CA THR A 311 2.45 0.90 9.33
C THR A 311 2.52 0.98 10.84
N TRP A 312 3.74 0.99 11.36
CA TRP A 312 4.10 0.97 12.78
C TRP A 312 3.26 1.90 13.65
N ARG A 313 2.93 1.40 14.85
CA ARG A 313 2.37 2.15 15.96
C ARG A 313 3.13 1.83 17.22
N PHE A 314 3.16 2.77 18.16
CA PHE A 314 3.87 2.63 19.43
C PHE A 314 2.93 3.02 20.57
N ALA A 315 2.82 2.18 21.58
CA ALA A 315 2.00 2.47 22.75
C ALA A 315 2.61 3.65 23.54
N THR A 316 1.85 4.71 23.76
CA THR A 316 2.32 5.87 24.55
C THR A 316 2.00 5.74 26.04
N ARG A 317 1.10 4.84 26.40
CA ARG A 317 0.70 4.51 27.77
C ARG A 317 0.16 3.08 27.81
N PRO A 318 0.00 2.45 28.98
CA PRO A 318 -0.55 1.11 29.08
C PRO A 318 -1.93 1.03 28.43
N LEU A 319 -2.16 -0.03 27.64
CA LEU A 319 -3.45 -0.33 27.02
C LEU A 319 -3.63 -1.84 26.88
N THR A 320 -4.90 -2.26 26.76
CA THR A 320 -5.25 -3.67 26.52
C THR A 320 -5.90 -3.79 25.15
N ILE A 321 -5.44 -4.75 24.32
CA ILE A 321 -6.02 -5.11 23.03
C ILE A 321 -6.26 -6.62 23.04
N GLY A 322 -7.46 -7.07 22.71
CA GLY A 322 -7.81 -8.50 22.64
C GLY A 322 -7.45 -9.27 23.92
N GLY A 323 -7.53 -8.62 25.09
CA GLY A 323 -7.20 -9.21 26.39
C GLY A 323 -5.70 -9.26 26.71
N GLN A 324 -4.80 -8.75 25.85
CA GLN A 324 -3.36 -8.65 26.10
C GLN A 324 -2.97 -7.24 26.56
N ASP A 325 -2.18 -7.16 27.62
CA ASP A 325 -1.65 -5.90 28.12
C ASP A 325 -0.39 -5.50 27.34
N ILE A 326 -0.43 -4.30 26.77
CA ILE A 326 0.63 -3.70 25.95
C ILE A 326 1.26 -2.58 26.76
N ALA A 327 2.57 -2.67 26.94
CA ALA A 327 3.33 -1.69 27.71
C ALA A 327 3.64 -0.43 26.89
N PRO A 328 3.85 0.74 27.54
CA PRO A 328 4.39 1.91 26.87
C PRO A 328 5.70 1.59 26.17
N GLY A 329 5.90 2.12 24.95
CA GLY A 329 7.07 1.85 24.11
C GLY A 329 6.93 0.61 23.22
N ASP A 330 6.01 -0.31 23.50
CA ASP A 330 5.80 -1.52 22.69
C ASP A 330 5.32 -1.16 21.26
N PRO A 331 5.96 -1.73 20.24
CA PRO A 331 5.47 -1.65 18.86
C PRO A 331 4.24 -2.53 18.64
N VAL A 332 3.26 -1.99 17.93
CA VAL A 332 2.03 -2.68 17.52
C VAL A 332 1.88 -2.63 16.01
N LEU A 333 1.68 -3.78 15.40
CA LEU A 333 1.41 -3.96 13.97
C LEU A 333 0.03 -4.59 13.79
N VAL A 334 -0.86 -3.90 13.12
CA VAL A 334 -2.17 -4.43 12.74
C VAL A 334 -2.04 -5.21 11.45
N VAL A 335 -2.40 -6.50 11.48
CA VAL A 335 -2.34 -7.40 10.33
C VAL A 335 -3.63 -7.26 9.53
N LEU A 336 -3.63 -6.33 8.54
CA LEU A 336 -4.81 -6.04 7.72
C LEU A 336 -5.26 -7.27 6.95
N ALA A 337 -4.31 -8.00 6.35
CA ALA A 337 -4.60 -9.23 5.59
C ALA A 337 -5.28 -10.32 6.45
N ALA A 338 -4.95 -10.39 7.75
CA ALA A 338 -5.63 -11.29 8.67
C ALA A 338 -7.03 -10.79 9.03
N ALA A 339 -7.16 -9.51 9.36
CA ALA A 339 -8.43 -8.89 9.74
C ALA A 339 -9.45 -8.93 8.60
N ASP A 340 -9.01 -8.74 7.36
CA ASP A 340 -9.86 -8.75 6.17
C ASP A 340 -10.31 -10.17 5.76
N ARG A 341 -9.78 -11.20 6.42
CA ARG A 341 -10.25 -12.59 6.32
C ARG A 341 -10.82 -13.15 7.65
N ASP A 342 -11.28 -12.28 8.52
CA ASP A 342 -11.88 -12.68 9.79
C ASP A 342 -13.30 -13.23 9.59
N PRO A 343 -13.57 -14.53 9.92
CA PRO A 343 -14.90 -15.13 9.78
C PRO A 343 -15.94 -14.53 10.73
N GLU A 344 -15.54 -13.87 11.81
CA GLU A 344 -16.47 -13.12 12.67
C GLU A 344 -17.00 -11.85 12.00
N ARG A 345 -16.33 -11.38 10.93
CA ARG A 345 -16.73 -10.17 10.18
C ARG A 345 -17.25 -10.47 8.78
N PHE A 346 -16.64 -11.42 8.08
CA PHE A 346 -16.93 -11.73 6.68
C PHE A 346 -17.44 -13.17 6.56
N ALA A 347 -18.62 -13.35 5.96
CA ALA A 347 -19.07 -14.69 5.57
C ALA A 347 -18.15 -15.23 4.47
N ASP A 348 -17.77 -16.51 4.59
CA ASP A 348 -16.87 -17.17 3.64
C ASP A 348 -15.64 -16.31 3.29
N PRO A 349 -14.79 -15.95 4.29
CA PRO A 349 -13.75 -14.93 4.12
C PRO A 349 -12.66 -15.35 3.13
N ASP A 350 -12.47 -16.65 2.91
CA ASP A 350 -11.48 -17.21 2.01
C ASP A 350 -12.01 -17.44 0.58
N VAL A 351 -13.27 -17.08 0.32
CA VAL A 351 -13.88 -17.10 -1.02
C VAL A 351 -13.77 -15.72 -1.65
N LEU A 352 -13.23 -15.66 -2.87
CA LEU A 352 -13.27 -14.46 -3.71
C LEU A 352 -14.67 -14.31 -4.32
N ASP A 353 -15.38 -13.24 -3.97
CA ASP A 353 -16.67 -12.88 -4.57
C ASP A 353 -16.68 -11.41 -4.98
N LEU A 354 -16.53 -11.13 -6.26
CA LEU A 354 -16.53 -9.76 -6.80
C LEU A 354 -17.85 -9.01 -6.54
N GLY A 355 -18.91 -9.72 -6.25
CA GLY A 355 -20.23 -9.15 -5.93
C GLY A 355 -20.48 -8.96 -4.43
N ARG A 356 -19.48 -9.14 -3.56
CA ARG A 356 -19.63 -8.98 -2.11
C ARG A 356 -20.10 -7.56 -1.76
N ARG A 357 -21.29 -7.44 -1.18
CA ARG A 357 -21.90 -6.13 -0.86
C ARG A 357 -21.45 -5.60 0.50
N ASP A 358 -21.43 -6.46 1.54
CA ASP A 358 -20.93 -6.07 2.86
C ASP A 358 -19.42 -6.29 2.91
N ASN A 359 -18.68 -5.29 2.44
CA ASN A 359 -17.24 -5.35 2.25
C ASN A 359 -16.54 -4.15 2.91
N GLN A 360 -16.72 -3.98 4.22
CA GLN A 360 -16.03 -2.95 5.00
C GLN A 360 -14.62 -3.42 5.39
N HIS A 361 -13.78 -3.70 4.40
CA HIS A 361 -12.41 -4.12 4.62
C HIS A 361 -11.53 -3.00 5.20
N LEU A 362 -10.38 -3.39 5.77
CA LEU A 362 -9.39 -2.50 6.36
C LEU A 362 -8.19 -2.21 5.44
N GLY A 363 -8.21 -2.65 4.20
CA GLY A 363 -7.10 -2.49 3.25
C GLY A 363 -6.65 -1.04 3.04
N TYR A 364 -7.53 -0.06 3.25
CA TYR A 364 -7.20 1.38 3.29
C TYR A 364 -6.94 1.92 4.70
N GLY A 365 -6.85 1.05 5.70
CA GLY A 365 -6.75 1.45 7.11
C GLY A 365 -8.08 1.94 7.70
N HIS A 366 -8.01 2.53 8.90
CA HIS A 366 -9.15 3.09 9.62
C HIS A 366 -8.71 4.27 10.49
N GLY A 367 -9.67 5.13 10.89
CA GLY A 367 -9.41 6.30 11.74
C GLY A 367 -8.73 7.45 11.00
N ILE A 368 -7.97 8.26 11.74
CA ILE A 368 -7.35 9.49 11.21
C ILE A 368 -6.34 9.25 10.10
N HIS A 369 -5.74 8.05 10.05
CA HIS A 369 -4.79 7.63 9.03
C HIS A 369 -5.42 6.84 7.89
N TYR A 370 -6.75 6.85 7.73
CA TYR A 370 -7.40 6.28 6.54
C TYR A 370 -6.75 6.81 5.27
N CYS A 371 -6.50 5.95 4.29
CA CYS A 371 -5.72 6.25 3.10
C CYS A 371 -6.24 7.49 2.36
N LEU A 372 -5.38 8.50 2.23
CA LEU A 372 -5.70 9.72 1.47
C LEU A 372 -5.85 9.41 -0.04
N GLY A 373 -5.02 8.49 -0.55
CA GLY A 373 -4.99 8.09 -1.94
C GLY A 373 -6.06 7.07 -2.36
N ALA A 374 -6.95 6.65 -1.46
CA ALA A 374 -7.96 5.63 -1.76
C ALA A 374 -8.79 5.91 -3.03
N PRO A 375 -9.24 7.15 -3.31
CA PRO A 375 -9.93 7.44 -4.57
C PRO A 375 -9.07 7.20 -5.81
N LEU A 376 -7.78 7.56 -5.78
CA LEU A 376 -6.86 7.34 -6.89
C LEU A 376 -6.55 5.85 -7.09
N ALA A 377 -6.28 5.13 -6.01
CA ALA A 377 -6.02 3.69 -6.07
C ALA A 377 -7.21 2.90 -6.64
N ARG A 378 -8.44 3.30 -6.29
CA ARG A 378 -9.67 2.76 -6.90
C ARG A 378 -9.74 3.05 -8.39
N LEU A 379 -9.53 4.29 -8.78
CA LEU A 379 -9.52 4.69 -10.18
C LEU A 379 -8.49 3.89 -10.98
N GLU A 380 -7.26 3.83 -10.51
CA GLU A 380 -6.18 3.10 -11.19
C GLU A 380 -6.44 1.60 -11.24
N GLY A 381 -6.87 0.99 -10.13
CA GLY A 381 -7.20 -0.43 -10.07
C GLY A 381 -8.37 -0.79 -11.00
N GLN A 382 -9.45 0.00 -10.99
CA GLN A 382 -10.59 -0.19 -11.88
C GLN A 382 -10.19 -0.01 -13.36
N THR A 383 -9.45 1.04 -13.68
CA THR A 383 -9.00 1.28 -15.06
C THR A 383 -8.08 0.17 -15.54
N ALA A 384 -7.09 -0.22 -14.72
CA ALA A 384 -6.14 -1.27 -15.07
C ALA A 384 -6.83 -2.62 -15.34
N LEU A 385 -7.69 -3.08 -14.41
CA LEU A 385 -8.37 -4.36 -14.56
C LEU A 385 -9.38 -4.36 -15.70
N ALA A 386 -10.17 -3.27 -15.86
CA ALA A 386 -11.08 -3.14 -16.98
C ALA A 386 -10.33 -3.20 -18.31
N THR A 387 -9.26 -2.43 -18.46
CA THR A 387 -8.49 -2.38 -19.71
C THR A 387 -7.82 -3.72 -20.01
N LEU A 388 -7.19 -4.37 -19.03
CA LEU A 388 -6.59 -5.70 -19.19
C LEU A 388 -7.61 -6.73 -19.67
N PHE A 389 -8.73 -6.90 -18.95
CA PHE A 389 -9.69 -7.97 -19.25
C PHE A 389 -10.63 -7.66 -20.42
N THR A 390 -10.69 -6.42 -20.88
CA THR A 390 -11.39 -6.05 -22.12
C THR A 390 -10.48 -6.23 -23.33
N ARG A 391 -9.23 -5.80 -23.25
CA ARG A 391 -8.30 -5.82 -24.37
C ARG A 391 -7.59 -7.16 -24.55
N LEU A 392 -7.42 -7.93 -23.47
CA LEU A 392 -6.79 -9.25 -23.44
C LEU A 392 -7.76 -10.29 -22.85
N PRO A 393 -8.87 -10.62 -23.57
CA PRO A 393 -9.94 -11.45 -23.01
C PRO A 393 -9.51 -12.89 -22.73
N ASP A 394 -8.49 -13.38 -23.42
CA ASP A 394 -7.91 -14.72 -23.30
C ASP A 394 -6.64 -14.77 -22.42
N LEU A 395 -6.40 -13.72 -21.62
CA LEU A 395 -5.26 -13.61 -20.73
C LEU A 395 -5.14 -14.83 -19.81
N GLN A 396 -3.96 -15.45 -19.77
CA GLN A 396 -3.64 -16.64 -18.97
C GLN A 396 -2.24 -16.51 -18.37
N LEU A 397 -1.98 -17.25 -17.28
CA LEU A 397 -0.62 -17.41 -16.77
C LEU A 397 0.24 -18.17 -17.81
N ASP A 398 1.49 -17.73 -17.96
CA ASP A 398 2.51 -18.39 -18.79
C ASP A 398 3.50 -19.21 -17.96
N VAL A 399 3.18 -19.45 -16.70
CA VAL A 399 3.94 -20.29 -15.76
C VAL A 399 2.98 -21.00 -14.82
N GLU A 400 3.46 -22.06 -14.17
CA GLU A 400 2.69 -22.67 -13.08
C GLU A 400 2.57 -21.70 -11.89
N ALA A 401 1.42 -21.70 -11.21
CA ALA A 401 1.18 -20.83 -10.07
C ALA A 401 2.19 -21.02 -8.92
N SER A 402 2.71 -22.26 -8.76
CA SER A 402 3.76 -22.61 -7.79
C SER A 402 5.12 -21.95 -8.09
N ASP A 403 5.36 -21.54 -9.34
CA ASP A 403 6.61 -20.89 -9.76
C ASP A 403 6.61 -19.39 -9.54
N LEU A 404 5.44 -18.80 -9.30
CA LEU A 404 5.33 -17.39 -8.95
C LEU A 404 6.08 -17.08 -7.66
N ARG A 405 6.75 -15.95 -7.63
CA ARG A 405 7.55 -15.51 -6.49
C ARG A 405 6.97 -14.24 -5.90
N TRP A 406 6.57 -14.35 -4.64
CA TRP A 406 6.11 -13.22 -3.85
C TRP A 406 7.30 -12.40 -3.34
N ARG A 407 7.09 -11.12 -3.14
CA ARG A 407 8.08 -10.26 -2.49
C ARG A 407 8.06 -10.56 -1.00
N GLY A 408 9.22 -10.83 -0.42
CA GLY A 408 9.36 -10.88 1.03
C GLY A 408 9.42 -9.44 1.55
N GLY A 409 8.57 -9.11 2.49
CA GLY A 409 8.53 -7.80 3.15
C GLY A 409 7.66 -7.90 4.41
N LEU A 410 7.76 -6.91 5.30
CA LEU A 410 6.93 -6.90 6.50
C LEU A 410 5.55 -6.27 6.22
N ILE A 411 5.51 -5.23 5.39
CA ILE A 411 4.30 -4.40 5.22
C ILE A 411 3.61 -4.70 3.90
N MET A 412 4.39 -4.88 2.83
CA MET A 412 3.86 -4.96 1.47
C MET A 412 3.78 -6.41 1.00
N ARG A 413 2.66 -6.75 0.36
CA ARG A 413 2.42 -8.03 -0.31
C ARG A 413 2.25 -7.81 -1.81
N GLY A 414 3.04 -8.51 -2.63
CA GLY A 414 2.96 -8.41 -4.08
C GLY A 414 3.87 -9.40 -4.79
N LEU A 415 3.58 -9.66 -6.04
CA LEU A 415 4.36 -10.52 -6.92
C LEU A 415 5.64 -9.82 -7.40
N ARG A 416 6.71 -10.61 -7.62
CA ARG A 416 7.94 -10.12 -8.26
C ARG A 416 7.77 -9.99 -9.76
N THR A 417 7.13 -10.97 -10.38
CA THR A 417 6.83 -11.07 -11.81
C THR A 417 5.47 -11.71 -11.96
N LEU A 418 4.77 -11.42 -13.04
CA LEU A 418 3.52 -12.08 -13.42
C LEU A 418 3.58 -12.37 -14.94
N PRO A 419 4.29 -13.45 -15.35
CA PRO A 419 4.34 -13.86 -16.76
C PRO A 419 2.97 -14.31 -17.23
N VAL A 420 2.53 -13.74 -18.35
CA VAL A 420 1.24 -14.04 -18.97
C VAL A 420 1.38 -14.26 -20.47
N ARG A 421 0.41 -14.99 -21.04
CA ARG A 421 0.23 -15.17 -22.48
C ARG A 421 -1.20 -14.79 -22.88
N PHE A 422 -1.36 -14.38 -24.11
CA PHE A 422 -2.62 -13.96 -24.71
C PHE A 422 -2.52 -14.03 -26.25
N ALA A 423 -3.64 -13.97 -26.98
CA ALA A 423 -3.61 -13.88 -28.43
C ALA A 423 -3.00 -12.54 -28.88
N PRO A 424 -1.96 -12.55 -29.73
CA PRO A 424 -1.42 -11.29 -30.26
C PRO A 424 -2.45 -10.55 -31.09
N HIS A 425 -2.53 -9.23 -30.90
CA HIS A 425 -3.36 -8.34 -31.73
C HIS A 425 -2.65 -7.01 -31.98
N SER A 426 -3.01 -6.35 -33.06
CA SER A 426 -2.48 -5.03 -33.45
C SER A 426 -3.25 -3.90 -32.82
#